data_cdb368af5db88cf4a2403eab1a516516
#
_entry.id   cdb368af5db88cf4a2403eab1a516516
#
_cell.length_a   1.000
_cell.length_b   1.000
_cell.length_c   1.000
_cell.angle_alpha   90.00
_cell.angle_beta   90.00
_cell.angle_gamma   90.00
#
_symmetry.space_group_name_H-M   'P 1'
#
loop_
_entity.id
_entity.type
_entity.pdbx_description
1 polymer ?
#
loop_
_entity_poly.entity_id
_entity_poly.type
_entity_poly.pdbx_seq_one_letter_code
_entity_poly.pdbx_strand_id
1 'polypeptide(L)'
;SDGIVSPLFEEMKSTAQLIAKEYEDREGRMALLNDPEWVELYRKEWMHGRTGGDFASWKTAKGFPDSLVIRDGSMLIFDGAPVADWDGESMAEVMARVQRYLGGDADAARSDAEREAFDLFPKLLRDDADFMLHMMRTYDKGFRFYADIANKENKATLGFLLDEHALPGFNDSGAHITNMAFFDSNLMSLKLAKEQDEATVARMVKRL
;
A
#
# COMPACT_ATOMS: atom_id res chain seq x y z
N SER A 1 -7.80 -22.21 -4.93
CA SER A 1 -8.04 -20.77 -5.13
C SER A 1 -7.05 -20.03 -4.29
N ASP A 2 -6.13 -19.44 -4.94
CA ASP A 2 -5.06 -18.70 -4.29
C ASP A 2 -5.67 -17.37 -3.86
N GLY A 3 -6.24 -17.39 -2.66
CA GLY A 3 -6.71 -16.18 -2.02
C GLY A 3 -5.56 -15.20 -1.99
N ILE A 4 -5.64 -14.16 -2.79
CA ILE A 4 -4.63 -13.10 -2.82
C ILE A 4 -4.75 -12.37 -1.48
N VAL A 5 -4.07 -12.90 -0.50
CA VAL A 5 -3.82 -12.17 0.73
C VAL A 5 -2.85 -11.07 0.32
N SER A 6 -3.18 -9.82 0.62
CA SER A 6 -2.28 -8.69 0.40
C SER A 6 -0.87 -9.04 0.88
N PRO A 7 0.20 -8.67 0.15
CA PRO A 7 1.57 -8.85 0.59
C PRO A 7 1.83 -8.34 2.01
N LEU A 8 1.03 -7.36 2.43
CA LEU A 8 1.05 -6.84 3.79
C LEU A 8 0.68 -7.90 4.83
N PHE A 9 -0.24 -8.80 4.49
CA PHE A 9 -0.66 -9.89 5.37
C PHE A 9 0.26 -11.11 5.27
N GLU A 10 1.00 -11.30 4.19
CA GLU A 10 1.95 -12.41 4.07
C GLU A 10 3.04 -12.35 5.14
N GLU A 11 3.36 -11.15 5.62
CA GLU A 11 4.35 -10.97 6.66
C GLU A 11 3.74 -10.89 8.07
N MET A 12 2.42 -10.78 8.17
CA MET A 12 1.65 -10.89 9.41
C MET A 12 1.18 -12.34 9.59
N LYS A 13 2.14 -13.25 9.81
CA LYS A 13 1.95 -14.70 9.69
C LYS A 13 0.74 -15.26 10.43
N SER A 14 0.46 -14.78 11.64
CA SER A 14 -0.61 -15.35 12.48
C SER A 14 -1.98 -14.82 12.09
N THR A 15 -2.15 -13.50 12.00
CA THR A 15 -3.45 -12.90 11.68
C THR A 15 -3.81 -13.11 10.22
N ALA A 16 -2.83 -13.06 9.32
CA ALA A 16 -3.03 -13.37 7.92
C ALA A 16 -3.49 -14.82 7.69
N GLN A 17 -2.89 -15.77 8.39
CA GLN A 17 -3.30 -17.18 8.30
C GLN A 17 -4.70 -17.42 8.80
N LEU A 18 -5.11 -16.74 9.88
CA LEU A 18 -6.46 -16.86 10.42
C LEU A 18 -7.50 -16.28 9.46
N ILE A 19 -7.29 -15.06 8.97
CA ILE A 19 -8.24 -14.42 8.04
C ILE A 19 -8.30 -15.11 6.68
N ALA A 20 -7.18 -15.69 6.23
CA ALA A 20 -7.14 -16.44 4.98
C ALA A 20 -7.99 -17.70 5.00
N LYS A 21 -8.14 -18.36 6.15
CA LYS A 21 -9.04 -19.51 6.31
C LYS A 21 -10.50 -19.13 6.09
N GLU A 22 -10.85 -17.92 6.47
CA GLU A 22 -12.21 -17.37 6.36
C GLU A 22 -12.41 -16.56 5.06
N TYR A 23 -11.51 -16.69 4.07
CA TYR A 23 -11.52 -15.82 2.88
C TYR A 23 -12.85 -15.84 2.13
N GLU A 24 -13.50 -17.00 1.99
CA GLU A 24 -14.80 -17.13 1.33
C GLU A 24 -15.99 -16.93 2.29
N ASP A 25 -15.76 -17.02 3.60
CA ASP A 25 -16.79 -16.81 4.63
C ASP A 25 -16.75 -15.38 5.17
N ARG A 26 -17.71 -14.55 4.75
CA ARG A 26 -17.85 -13.17 5.23
C ARG A 26 -18.15 -13.10 6.72
N GLU A 27 -19.01 -13.99 7.25
CA GLU A 27 -19.37 -13.98 8.67
C GLU A 27 -18.16 -14.36 9.51
N GLY A 28 -17.40 -15.37 9.10
CA GLY A 28 -16.16 -15.76 9.75
C GLY A 28 -15.13 -14.62 9.74
N ARG A 29 -14.93 -13.93 8.61
CA ARG A 29 -14.03 -12.75 8.56
C ARG A 29 -14.49 -11.66 9.52
N MET A 30 -15.78 -11.31 9.51
CA MET A 30 -16.30 -10.27 10.40
C MET A 30 -16.19 -10.66 11.87
N ALA A 31 -16.35 -11.94 12.20
CA ALA A 31 -16.14 -12.45 13.56
C ALA A 31 -14.68 -12.21 14.00
N LEU A 32 -13.70 -12.60 13.19
CA LEU A 32 -12.27 -12.35 13.47
C LEU A 32 -11.96 -10.86 13.60
N LEU A 33 -12.39 -10.04 12.63
CA LEU A 33 -12.14 -8.61 12.63
C LEU A 33 -12.74 -7.88 13.86
N ASN A 34 -13.71 -8.47 14.53
CA ASN A 34 -14.33 -7.95 15.74
C ASN A 34 -13.90 -8.70 17.01
N ASP A 35 -13.10 -9.75 16.91
CA ASP A 35 -12.53 -10.45 18.06
C ASP A 35 -11.40 -9.59 18.68
N PRO A 36 -11.53 -9.19 19.97
CA PRO A 36 -10.52 -8.38 20.64
C PRO A 36 -9.13 -9.01 20.67
N GLU A 37 -9.05 -10.33 20.81
CA GLU A 37 -7.76 -11.04 20.85
C GLU A 37 -7.08 -11.03 19.48
N TRP A 38 -7.85 -11.26 18.42
CA TRP A 38 -7.35 -11.16 17.05
C TRP A 38 -6.91 -9.72 16.73
N VAL A 39 -7.70 -8.73 17.10
CA VAL A 39 -7.40 -7.31 16.87
C VAL A 39 -6.12 -6.88 17.59
N GLU A 40 -5.93 -7.33 18.84
CA GLU A 40 -4.70 -7.02 19.57
C GLU A 40 -3.47 -7.66 18.92
N LEU A 41 -3.60 -8.92 18.48
CA LEU A 41 -2.52 -9.61 17.75
C LEU A 41 -2.22 -8.91 16.43
N TYR A 42 -3.25 -8.55 15.66
CA TYR A 42 -3.13 -7.78 14.42
C TYR A 42 -2.35 -6.48 14.63
N ARG A 43 -2.69 -5.71 15.64
CA ARG A 43 -2.00 -4.47 15.96
C ARG A 43 -0.54 -4.70 16.33
N LYS A 44 -0.26 -5.71 17.11
CA LYS A 44 1.13 -6.09 17.46
C LYS A 44 1.93 -6.46 16.22
N GLU A 45 1.38 -7.28 15.35
CA GLU A 45 2.05 -7.68 14.09
C GLU A 45 2.24 -6.49 13.16
N TRP A 46 1.25 -5.59 13.03
CA TRP A 46 1.37 -4.36 12.25
C TRP A 46 2.50 -3.48 12.76
N MET A 47 2.56 -3.21 14.04
CA MET A 47 3.60 -2.40 14.67
C MET A 47 4.97 -3.09 14.63
N HIS A 48 5.00 -4.41 14.80
CA HIS A 48 6.22 -5.19 14.76
C HIS A 48 6.88 -5.14 13.37
N GLY A 49 6.11 -5.27 12.33
CA GLY A 49 6.58 -5.06 10.95
C GLY A 49 7.19 -3.67 10.73
N ARG A 50 6.63 -2.63 11.37
CA ARG A 50 7.15 -1.25 11.30
C ARG A 50 8.46 -1.07 12.07
N THR A 51 8.58 -1.68 13.23
CA THR A 51 9.79 -1.63 14.06
C THR A 51 10.89 -2.58 13.61
N GLY A 52 10.56 -3.41 12.63
CA GLY A 52 11.52 -4.30 12.01
C GLY A 52 11.61 -5.70 12.59
N GLY A 53 10.92 -6.03 13.65
CA GLY A 53 10.78 -7.37 14.24
C GLY A 53 11.80 -8.42 13.80
N ASP A 54 11.34 -9.62 13.51
CA ASP A 54 12.18 -10.72 13.00
C ASP A 54 12.81 -10.38 11.64
N PHE A 55 12.11 -9.60 10.83
CA PHE A 55 12.63 -9.14 9.55
C PHE A 55 13.76 -8.11 9.75
N ALA A 56 13.70 -7.25 10.78
CA ALA A 56 14.80 -6.36 11.11
C ALA A 56 16.04 -7.13 11.60
N SER A 57 15.84 -8.18 12.39
CA SER A 57 16.96 -9.05 12.82
C SER A 57 17.63 -9.71 11.61
N TRP A 58 16.82 -10.22 10.68
CA TRP A 58 17.35 -10.77 9.43
C TRP A 58 18.06 -9.71 8.58
N LYS A 59 17.47 -8.54 8.47
CA LYS A 59 17.97 -7.40 7.74
C LYS A 59 19.30 -6.88 8.30
N THR A 60 19.36 -6.68 9.61
CA THR A 60 20.58 -6.27 10.30
C THR A 60 21.70 -7.31 10.10
N ALA A 61 21.37 -8.59 10.24
CA ALA A 61 22.32 -9.67 10.02
C ALA A 61 22.80 -9.76 8.56
N LYS A 62 22.02 -9.29 7.61
CA LYS A 62 22.34 -9.25 6.17
C LYS A 62 22.87 -7.91 5.67
N GLY A 63 22.98 -6.89 6.54
CA GLY A 63 23.50 -5.57 6.17
C GLY A 63 22.56 -4.70 5.35
N PHE A 64 21.27 -4.97 5.34
CA PHE A 64 20.28 -4.13 4.65
C PHE A 64 19.95 -2.86 5.46
N PRO A 65 19.75 -1.71 4.82
CA PRO A 65 19.41 -0.47 5.52
C PRO A 65 18.00 -0.49 6.08
N ASP A 66 17.78 0.17 7.24
CA ASP A 66 16.50 0.17 7.97
C ASP A 66 15.31 0.75 7.18
N SER A 67 15.60 1.61 6.21
CA SER A 67 14.60 2.24 5.36
C SER A 67 13.82 1.29 4.42
N LEU A 68 14.30 0.07 4.22
CA LEU A 68 13.65 -0.89 3.31
C LEU A 68 12.44 -1.63 3.92
N VAL A 69 12.13 -1.43 5.20
CA VAL A 69 11.09 -2.19 5.91
C VAL A 69 10.07 -1.32 6.61
N ILE A 70 10.07 -0.03 6.33
CA ILE A 70 9.05 0.84 6.89
C ILE A 70 7.74 0.54 6.17
N ARG A 71 6.84 -0.15 6.88
CA ARG A 71 5.46 -0.32 6.48
C ARG A 71 4.63 0.69 7.21
N ASP A 72 4.31 1.71 6.52
CA ASP A 72 3.34 2.70 6.98
C ASP A 72 2.32 2.94 5.86
N GLY A 73 1.25 3.63 6.21
CA GLY A 73 0.21 3.96 5.26
C GLY A 73 0.67 4.77 4.04
N SER A 74 1.89 5.34 4.07
CA SER A 74 2.44 6.08 2.92
C SER A 74 2.90 5.18 1.78
N MET A 75 3.09 3.89 2.07
CA MET A 75 3.50 2.90 1.06
C MET A 75 2.31 2.20 0.40
N LEU A 76 1.12 2.34 0.96
CA LEU A 76 -0.08 1.67 0.48
C LEU A 76 -0.88 2.65 -0.38
N ILE A 77 -0.88 2.41 -1.68
CA ILE A 77 -1.58 3.25 -2.65
C ILE A 77 -2.88 2.56 -3.06
N PHE A 78 -4.00 3.25 -2.98
CA PHE A 78 -5.27 2.71 -3.42
C PHE A 78 -5.30 2.48 -4.94
N ASP A 79 -5.79 1.29 -5.32
CA ASP A 79 -6.04 0.86 -6.69
C ASP A 79 -7.37 0.07 -6.75
N GLY A 80 -8.46 0.77 -6.81
CA GLY A 80 -9.81 0.26 -6.62
C GLY A 80 -10.30 0.56 -5.21
N ALA A 81 -10.35 1.85 -4.89
CA ALA A 81 -10.87 2.35 -3.62
C ALA A 81 -12.40 2.31 -3.59
N PRO A 82 -13.02 2.20 -2.40
CA PRO A 82 -14.48 2.30 -2.27
C PRO A 82 -15.01 3.71 -2.57
N VAL A 83 -14.15 4.71 -2.47
CA VAL A 83 -14.39 6.09 -2.88
C VAL A 83 -13.42 6.42 -4.01
N ALA A 84 -13.95 6.73 -5.19
CA ALA A 84 -13.13 6.94 -6.39
C ALA A 84 -12.06 8.04 -6.22
N ASP A 85 -12.33 9.03 -5.38
CA ASP A 85 -11.40 10.12 -5.09
C ASP A 85 -10.11 9.65 -4.37
N TRP A 86 -10.08 8.43 -3.87
CA TRP A 86 -8.91 7.86 -3.17
C TRP A 86 -7.97 7.09 -4.10
N ASP A 87 -8.41 6.74 -5.30
CA ASP A 87 -7.57 6.00 -6.24
C ASP A 87 -6.30 6.79 -6.61
N GLY A 88 -5.17 6.12 -6.48
CA GLY A 88 -3.85 6.72 -6.69
C GLY A 88 -3.28 7.47 -5.49
N GLU A 89 -4.03 7.59 -4.39
CA GLU A 89 -3.54 8.20 -3.16
C GLU A 89 -3.04 7.15 -2.17
N SER A 90 -2.11 7.57 -1.32
CA SER A 90 -1.67 6.72 -0.23
C SER A 90 -2.72 6.65 0.88
N MET A 91 -2.74 5.52 1.58
CA MET A 91 -3.57 5.36 2.76
C MET A 91 -3.29 6.45 3.81
N ALA A 92 -2.03 6.88 3.96
CA ALA A 92 -1.64 7.94 4.89
C ALA A 92 -2.28 9.29 4.53
N GLU A 93 -2.34 9.65 3.24
CA GLU A 93 -2.98 10.89 2.78
C GLU A 93 -4.48 10.88 3.06
N VAL A 94 -5.15 9.77 2.74
CA VAL A 94 -6.58 9.61 3.04
C VAL A 94 -6.82 9.65 4.55
N MET A 95 -6.03 8.91 5.34
CA MET A 95 -6.13 8.89 6.80
C MET A 95 -5.94 10.29 7.42
N ALA A 96 -5.00 11.07 6.92
CA ALA A 96 -4.78 12.43 7.40
C ALA A 96 -6.00 13.33 7.17
N ARG A 97 -6.69 13.17 6.03
CA ARG A 97 -7.94 13.91 5.78
C ARG A 97 -9.08 13.44 6.70
N VAL A 98 -9.21 12.12 6.89
CA VAL A 98 -10.19 11.58 7.85
C VAL A 98 -9.95 12.14 9.25
N GLN A 99 -8.71 12.15 9.73
CA GLN A 99 -8.38 12.69 11.06
C GLN A 99 -8.71 14.19 11.19
N ARG A 100 -8.43 14.98 10.16
CA ARG A 100 -8.82 16.40 10.12
C ARG A 100 -10.34 16.56 10.15
N TYR A 101 -11.07 15.80 9.36
CA TYR A 101 -12.53 15.83 9.31
C TYR A 101 -13.15 15.47 10.66
N LEU A 102 -12.69 14.38 11.28
CA LEU A 102 -13.12 13.97 12.62
C LEU A 102 -12.76 14.99 13.69
N GLY A 103 -11.72 15.79 13.47
CA GLY A 103 -11.30 16.91 14.30
C GLY A 103 -12.15 18.19 14.10
N GLY A 104 -13.14 18.16 13.20
CA GLY A 104 -14.08 19.26 12.96
C GLY A 104 -13.77 20.12 11.72
N ASP A 105 -12.77 19.75 10.92
CA ASP A 105 -12.46 20.40 9.63
C ASP A 105 -13.34 19.80 8.53
N ALA A 106 -14.52 20.35 8.31
CA ALA A 106 -15.46 19.86 7.31
C ALA A 106 -14.92 19.97 5.87
N ASP A 107 -13.96 20.87 5.62
CA ASP A 107 -13.34 21.08 4.31
C ASP A 107 -12.24 20.04 4.01
N ALA A 108 -11.93 19.18 4.97
CA ALA A 108 -11.01 18.07 4.75
C ALA A 108 -11.58 17.01 3.78
N ALA A 109 -12.91 16.88 3.68
CA ALA A 109 -13.58 16.05 2.68
C ALA A 109 -13.75 16.84 1.38
N ARG A 110 -13.25 16.29 0.26
CA ARG A 110 -13.23 16.95 -1.06
C ARG A 110 -14.51 16.74 -1.86
N SER A 111 -15.32 15.74 -1.48
CA SER A 111 -16.59 15.40 -2.12
C SER A 111 -17.62 14.92 -1.11
N ASP A 112 -18.88 14.85 -1.53
CA ASP A 112 -19.93 14.26 -0.70
C ASP A 112 -19.69 12.76 -0.46
N ALA A 113 -19.13 12.05 -1.43
CA ALA A 113 -18.76 10.65 -1.28
C ALA A 113 -17.65 10.46 -0.23
N GLU A 114 -16.63 11.34 -0.18
CA GLU A 114 -15.65 11.32 0.90
C GLU A 114 -16.30 11.62 2.26
N ARG A 115 -17.22 12.60 2.31
CA ARG A 115 -17.91 12.96 3.55
C ARG A 115 -18.70 11.79 4.11
N GLU A 116 -19.49 11.13 3.26
CA GLU A 116 -20.26 9.94 3.63
C GLU A 116 -19.33 8.81 4.13
N ALA A 117 -18.21 8.60 3.46
CA ALA A 117 -17.23 7.60 3.87
C ALA A 117 -16.56 7.98 5.21
N PHE A 118 -16.21 9.25 5.41
CA PHE A 118 -15.57 9.74 6.64
C PHE A 118 -16.51 9.64 7.85
N ASP A 119 -17.81 9.84 7.65
CA ASP A 119 -18.82 9.68 8.70
C ASP A 119 -18.93 8.24 9.24
N LEU A 120 -18.47 7.25 8.47
CA LEU A 120 -18.42 5.85 8.91
C LEU A 120 -17.23 5.55 9.83
N PHE A 121 -16.20 6.40 9.86
CA PHE A 121 -15.03 6.15 10.69
C PHE A 121 -15.32 6.36 12.18
N PRO A 122 -14.66 5.59 13.06
CA PRO A 122 -14.77 5.81 14.49
C PRO A 122 -14.21 7.19 14.84
N LYS A 123 -14.80 7.85 15.83
CA LYS A 123 -14.36 9.18 16.29
C LYS A 123 -12.88 9.24 16.70
N LEU A 124 -12.34 8.11 17.12
CA LEU A 124 -10.93 7.98 17.46
C LEU A 124 -10.25 7.06 16.43
N LEU A 125 -9.45 7.67 15.57
CA LEU A 125 -8.57 7.00 14.61
C LEU A 125 -7.12 7.29 15.03
N ARG A 126 -6.47 6.31 15.68
CA ARG A 126 -5.16 6.50 16.30
C ARG A 126 -4.01 6.43 15.29
N ASP A 127 -4.07 5.44 14.41
CA ASP A 127 -3.00 5.10 13.50
C ASP A 127 -3.52 4.35 12.25
N ASP A 128 -2.60 4.03 11.37
CA ASP A 128 -2.88 3.31 10.12
C ASP A 128 -3.34 1.87 10.33
N ALA A 129 -3.03 1.23 11.45
CA ALA A 129 -3.59 -0.08 11.79
C ALA A 129 -5.10 0.03 12.07
N ASP A 130 -5.53 1.07 12.81
CA ASP A 130 -6.95 1.34 13.04
C ASP A 130 -7.67 1.70 11.73
N PHE A 131 -7.01 2.48 10.85
CA PHE A 131 -7.54 2.81 9.54
C PHE A 131 -7.79 1.55 8.70
N MET A 132 -6.77 0.70 8.56
CA MET A 132 -6.89 -0.54 7.79
C MET A 132 -7.95 -1.48 8.38
N LEU A 133 -8.01 -1.59 9.71
CA LEU A 133 -9.01 -2.40 10.40
C LEU A 133 -10.43 -1.90 10.10
N HIS A 134 -10.63 -0.57 10.09
CA HIS A 134 -11.89 0.04 9.70
C HIS A 134 -12.24 -0.28 8.24
N MET A 135 -11.28 -0.14 7.33
CA MET A 135 -11.48 -0.47 5.91
C MET A 135 -11.94 -1.92 5.72
N MET A 136 -11.27 -2.87 6.38
CA MET A 136 -11.64 -4.29 6.32
C MET A 136 -13.04 -4.56 6.87
N ARG A 137 -13.41 -3.91 7.98
CA ARG A 137 -14.75 -4.06 8.59
C ARG A 137 -15.87 -3.47 7.75
N THR A 138 -15.61 -2.32 7.15
CA THR A 138 -16.63 -1.53 6.43
C THR A 138 -16.79 -2.03 5.00
N TYR A 139 -15.69 -2.25 4.32
CA TYR A 139 -15.68 -2.53 2.88
C TYR A 139 -15.34 -3.98 2.53
N ASP A 140 -14.91 -4.78 3.51
CA ASP A 140 -14.56 -6.20 3.37
C ASP A 140 -13.54 -6.41 2.24
N LYS A 141 -13.91 -7.09 1.15
CA LYS A 141 -13.11 -7.29 -0.06
C LYS A 141 -13.32 -6.19 -1.12
N GLY A 142 -14.04 -5.12 -0.79
CA GLY A 142 -14.44 -4.05 -1.71
C GLY A 142 -13.39 -2.99 -1.97
N PHE A 143 -12.14 -3.20 -1.57
CA PHE A 143 -11.04 -2.27 -1.86
C PHE A 143 -9.75 -3.01 -2.18
N ARG A 144 -8.87 -2.34 -2.91
CA ARG A 144 -7.55 -2.84 -3.27
C ARG A 144 -6.52 -1.74 -3.08
N PHE A 145 -5.29 -2.14 -2.89
CA PHE A 145 -4.13 -1.27 -2.89
C PHE A 145 -2.90 -2.05 -3.40
N TYR A 146 -1.90 -1.32 -3.84
CA TYR A 146 -0.57 -1.85 -4.08
C TYR A 146 0.42 -1.21 -3.09
N ALA A 147 1.52 -1.90 -2.83
CA ALA A 147 2.58 -1.37 -1.99
C ALA A 147 3.66 -0.73 -2.88
N ASP A 148 3.87 0.58 -2.70
CA ASP A 148 5.00 1.28 -3.30
C ASP A 148 6.21 1.18 -2.37
N ILE A 149 7.02 0.14 -2.60
CA ILE A 149 8.14 -0.22 -1.70
C ILE A 149 9.49 0.37 -2.12
N ALA A 150 9.59 0.95 -3.33
CA ALA A 150 10.84 1.50 -3.85
C ALA A 150 10.57 2.58 -4.92
N ASN A 151 11.59 3.36 -5.20
CA ASN A 151 11.60 4.34 -6.31
C ASN A 151 10.51 5.42 -6.23
N LYS A 152 10.16 5.86 -5.03
CA LYS A 152 9.13 6.88 -4.79
C LYS A 152 9.48 8.26 -5.38
N GLU A 153 10.77 8.53 -5.58
CA GLU A 153 11.23 9.81 -6.11
C GLU A 153 11.41 9.73 -7.63
N ASN A 154 10.42 10.19 -8.37
CA ASN A 154 10.41 10.20 -9.84
C ASN A 154 11.69 10.77 -10.45
N LYS A 155 12.26 11.84 -9.87
CA LYS A 155 13.48 12.45 -10.35
C LYS A 155 14.70 11.55 -10.19
N ALA A 156 14.85 10.89 -9.04
CA ALA A 156 15.94 9.97 -8.79
C ALA A 156 15.81 8.73 -9.68
N THR A 157 14.59 8.18 -9.80
CA THR A 157 14.28 7.04 -10.68
C THR A 157 14.61 7.35 -12.12
N LEU A 158 14.19 8.51 -12.62
CA LEU A 158 14.48 8.93 -13.99
C LEU A 158 15.99 9.15 -14.19
N GLY A 159 16.69 9.76 -13.23
CA GLY A 159 18.14 9.91 -13.25
C GLY A 159 18.85 8.57 -13.41
N PHE A 160 18.43 7.57 -12.64
CA PHE A 160 18.97 6.21 -12.73
C PHE A 160 18.67 5.55 -14.09
N LEU A 161 17.43 5.65 -14.57
CA LEU A 161 17.01 5.09 -15.86
C LEU A 161 17.74 5.73 -17.06
N LEU A 162 18.19 6.98 -16.93
CA LEU A 162 18.92 7.73 -17.97
C LEU A 162 20.44 7.69 -17.79
N ASP A 163 20.94 7.06 -16.72
CA ASP A 163 22.38 6.90 -16.51
C ASP A 163 22.99 6.03 -17.60
N GLU A 164 24.14 6.46 -18.16
CA GLU A 164 24.79 5.79 -19.29
C GLU A 164 25.26 4.37 -18.98
N HIS A 165 25.46 4.04 -17.71
CA HIS A 165 25.88 2.72 -17.24
C HIS A 165 24.70 1.82 -16.85
N ALA A 166 23.48 2.34 -16.80
CA ALA A 166 22.28 1.56 -16.52
C ALA A 166 21.63 1.04 -17.81
N LEU A 167 21.14 -0.19 -17.78
CA LEU A 167 20.30 -0.76 -18.85
C LEU A 167 18.87 -0.89 -18.32
N PRO A 168 17.98 0.05 -18.66
CA PRO A 168 16.57 -0.07 -18.29
C PRO A 168 15.93 -1.21 -19.09
N GLY A 169 14.94 -1.89 -18.50
CA GLY A 169 14.19 -2.93 -19.21
C GLY A 169 14.08 -4.24 -18.47
N PHE A 170 14.57 -4.35 -17.25
CA PHE A 170 14.32 -5.52 -16.40
C PHE A 170 12.84 -5.57 -16.02
N ASN A 171 12.24 -6.73 -16.21
CA ASN A 171 10.85 -7.00 -15.86
C ASN A 171 10.73 -8.39 -15.24
N ASP A 172 10.42 -8.45 -13.95
CA ASP A 172 10.26 -9.69 -13.19
C ASP A 172 8.79 -10.14 -13.09
N SER A 173 7.91 -9.59 -13.91
CA SER A 173 6.46 -9.85 -13.87
C SER A 173 6.11 -11.33 -14.02
N GLY A 174 6.90 -12.10 -14.75
CA GLY A 174 6.67 -13.53 -14.92
C GLY A 174 6.81 -14.36 -13.65
N ALA A 175 7.63 -13.91 -12.69
CA ALA A 175 7.84 -14.59 -11.42
C ALA A 175 6.81 -14.19 -10.34
N HIS A 176 6.17 -13.03 -10.48
CA HIS A 176 5.38 -12.39 -9.43
C HIS A 176 3.99 -11.94 -9.86
N ILE A 177 3.40 -12.59 -10.85
CA ILE A 177 2.11 -12.21 -11.46
C ILE A 177 0.97 -12.05 -10.42
N THR A 178 1.00 -12.81 -9.34
CA THR A 178 -0.09 -12.82 -8.36
C THR A 178 -0.01 -11.73 -7.31
N ASN A 179 1.17 -11.17 -7.08
CA ASN A 179 1.39 -10.19 -6.01
C ASN A 179 2.21 -8.96 -6.39
N MET A 180 2.72 -8.90 -7.60
CA MET A 180 3.49 -7.77 -8.11
C MET A 180 3.09 -7.45 -9.55
N ALA A 181 2.92 -6.18 -9.87
CA ALA A 181 2.53 -5.69 -11.19
C ALA A 181 3.71 -4.92 -11.82
N PHE A 182 4.52 -5.62 -12.59
CA PHE A 182 5.65 -5.02 -13.32
C PHE A 182 5.43 -4.96 -14.83
N PHE A 183 4.22 -5.30 -15.29
CA PHE A 183 3.97 -5.49 -16.75
C PHE A 183 4.09 -4.19 -17.54
N ASP A 184 3.98 -3.06 -16.90
CA ASP A 184 4.02 -1.75 -17.52
C ASP A 184 5.28 -0.95 -17.18
N SER A 185 6.32 -1.58 -16.63
CA SER A 185 7.56 -0.90 -16.20
C SER A 185 8.17 -0.01 -17.31
N ASN A 186 8.17 -0.49 -18.55
CA ASN A 186 8.67 0.28 -19.70
C ASN A 186 7.75 1.46 -20.02
N LEU A 187 6.43 1.27 -19.92
CA LEU A 187 5.45 2.37 -20.13
C LEU A 187 5.54 3.40 -19.01
N MET A 188 5.75 2.96 -17.77
CA MET A 188 5.99 3.88 -16.64
C MET A 188 7.28 4.69 -16.83
N SER A 189 8.35 4.07 -17.31
CA SER A 189 9.60 4.77 -17.63
C SER A 189 9.39 5.85 -18.72
N LEU A 190 8.61 5.53 -19.74
CA LEU A 190 8.23 6.51 -20.79
C LEU A 190 7.32 7.61 -20.26
N LYS A 191 6.38 7.27 -19.35
CA LYS A 191 5.52 8.25 -18.68
C LYS A 191 6.36 9.24 -17.87
N LEU A 192 7.27 8.76 -17.05
CA LEU A 192 8.19 9.60 -16.27
C LEU A 192 9.04 10.53 -17.17
N ALA A 193 9.52 9.99 -18.29
CA ALA A 193 10.26 10.79 -19.27
C ALA A 193 9.38 11.89 -19.90
N LYS A 194 8.13 11.56 -20.22
CA LYS A 194 7.16 12.51 -20.81
C LYS A 194 6.80 13.64 -19.86
N GLU A 195 6.77 13.39 -18.57
CA GLU A 195 6.52 14.41 -17.53
C GLU A 195 7.64 15.46 -17.47
N GLN A 196 8.82 15.17 -18.03
CA GLN A 196 9.92 16.13 -18.13
C GLN A 196 9.85 16.91 -19.45
N ASP A 197 10.17 16.25 -20.55
CA ASP A 197 10.17 16.85 -21.89
C ASP A 197 10.30 15.79 -23.01
N GLU A 198 10.08 16.21 -24.26
CA GLU A 198 10.18 15.33 -25.44
C GLU A 198 11.60 14.82 -25.70
N ALA A 199 12.63 15.60 -25.38
CA ALA A 199 14.00 15.15 -25.54
C ALA A 199 14.35 14.01 -24.59
N THR A 200 13.83 14.06 -23.37
CA THR A 200 13.94 12.98 -22.37
C THR A 200 13.21 11.73 -22.85
N VAL A 201 12.02 11.85 -23.46
CA VAL A 201 11.32 10.71 -24.08
C VAL A 201 12.18 10.10 -25.20
N ALA A 202 12.74 10.92 -26.08
CA ALA A 202 13.58 10.42 -27.17
C ALA A 202 14.84 9.71 -26.67
N ARG A 203 15.44 10.17 -25.56
CA ARG A 203 16.55 9.49 -24.90
C ARG A 203 16.11 8.16 -24.31
N MET A 204 14.96 8.11 -23.63
CA MET A 204 14.42 6.89 -23.03
C MET A 204 14.12 5.84 -24.09
N VAL A 205 13.43 6.20 -25.17
CA VAL A 205 13.11 5.29 -26.29
C VAL A 205 14.35 4.64 -26.91
N LYS A 206 15.48 5.36 -26.95
CA LYS A 206 16.74 4.79 -27.47
C LYS A 206 17.39 3.79 -26.52
N ARG A 207 16.95 3.75 -25.27
CA ARG A 207 17.54 2.90 -24.23
C ARG A 207 16.68 1.66 -23.92
N LEU A 208 15.38 1.71 -24.19
CA LEU A 208 14.44 0.57 -24.08
C LEU A 208 14.54 -0.35 -25.30
#